data_cc9b8b7e422253e9981e6d65982464dd
#
_entry.id   cc9b8b7e422253e9981e6d65982464dd
#
_cell.length_a   1.000
_cell.length_b   1.000
_cell.length_c   1.000
_cell.angle_alpha   90.00
_cell.angle_beta   90.00
_cell.angle_gamma   90.00
#
_symmetry.space_group_name_H-M   'P 1'
#
loop_
_entity.id
_entity.type
_entity.pdbx_description
1 polymer ?
#
loop_
_entity_poly.entity_id
_entity_poly.type
_entity_poly.pdbx_seq_one_letter_code
_entity_poly.pdbx_strand_id
1 'polypeptide(L)'
;MITVNNLDVQFGKRILFQDVNMKFTPGNCYGIIGANGAGKSTFLRVISKQLDPTRGTVSLGPGERLSVLSQDHFAFDEYTVMDTVLMGHTTLWEVMSEKNALYAKPDFSDADGIRVSELEEKFAEMEGWNAESDAAALLSGLGIAEEFHYTLMKDMSGKQKVRVLLARALFGQPDNLLLDEPTNDLDLETVMWLENYLANFEHTVLVVSHDRHFLDSVCTHTVDIDFGKLQMFAGNYSFWYESSQLALRQQQNQNKKAEEKKKELEEFIHRFSANVAKSKQTTSRKKMLEKLNIEEIKPSSRRYPGILFTPNREPGNQILEVKGLTKSIDGKVLFQDLNFNVEKDDKIVFISHDPRAMTALFQIINGEEKADAGTYQWGQTITTTYLPLDNSKYFNSDYNLIDWLSQFSPDTNEVFLKGFLGRMLFSGEELLKKVSVLSGGEKMRCMISRMMLTDANCIILDTPTNHLDLESIQAFNNTLQSFKGNILFSSHDHEFIQTVANRIIELTPNGIIDRIMEYDDYITDPMVAELREKLYK
;
A
#
# COMPACT_ATOMS: atom_id res chain seq x y z
N MET A 1 7.22 13.76 21.13
CA MET A 1 6.47 12.65 21.81
C MET A 1 4.99 12.93 21.73
N ILE A 2 4.17 11.98 21.26
CA ILE A 2 2.71 12.12 21.18
C ILE A 2 2.08 11.26 22.27
N THR A 3 1.13 11.84 23.03
CA THR A 3 0.39 11.11 24.06
C THR A 3 -1.11 11.18 23.75
N VAL A 4 -1.74 10.03 23.72
CA VAL A 4 -3.17 9.83 23.47
C VAL A 4 -3.81 9.28 24.74
N ASN A 5 -4.83 9.96 25.28
CA ASN A 5 -5.50 9.59 26.52
C ASN A 5 -7.01 9.45 26.31
N ASN A 6 -7.55 8.27 26.65
CA ASN A 6 -8.99 7.95 26.64
C ASN A 6 -9.70 8.39 25.35
N LEU A 7 -9.04 8.18 24.19
CA LEU A 7 -9.52 8.67 22.92
C LEU A 7 -10.64 7.78 22.38
N ASP A 8 -11.78 8.40 22.09
CA ASP A 8 -12.92 7.78 21.40
C ASP A 8 -13.21 8.54 20.11
N VAL A 9 -13.46 7.83 19.03
CA VAL A 9 -13.91 8.41 17.76
C VAL A 9 -15.10 7.64 17.22
N GLN A 10 -16.20 8.38 16.98
CA GLN A 10 -17.48 7.84 16.52
C GLN A 10 -18.10 8.74 15.47
N PHE A 11 -18.66 8.15 14.41
CA PHE A 11 -19.45 8.83 13.40
C PHE A 11 -20.90 8.32 13.43
N GLY A 12 -21.81 9.14 13.94
CA GLY A 12 -23.20 8.73 14.14
C GLY A 12 -23.29 7.51 15.07
N LYS A 13 -23.78 6.38 14.57
CA LYS A 13 -23.85 5.11 15.33
C LYS A 13 -22.61 4.22 15.18
N ARG A 14 -21.68 4.58 14.27
CA ARG A 14 -20.50 3.77 14.01
C ARG A 14 -19.35 4.23 14.89
N ILE A 15 -18.93 3.37 15.79
CA ILE A 15 -17.73 3.55 16.60
C ILE A 15 -16.54 3.07 15.75
N LEU A 16 -15.54 3.92 15.56
CA LEU A 16 -14.28 3.53 14.92
C LEU A 16 -13.31 2.94 15.94
N PHE A 17 -13.11 3.62 17.06
CA PHE A 17 -12.30 3.12 18.18
C PHE A 17 -12.68 3.79 19.49
N GLN A 18 -12.42 3.07 20.59
CA GLN A 18 -12.77 3.48 21.95
C GLN A 18 -11.64 3.21 22.92
N ASP A 19 -11.56 4.07 23.95
CA ASP A 19 -10.66 3.95 25.10
C ASP A 19 -9.19 3.74 24.68
N VAL A 20 -8.75 4.50 23.68
CA VAL A 20 -7.37 4.44 23.18
C VAL A 20 -6.46 5.21 24.11
N ASN A 21 -5.49 4.49 24.67
CA ASN A 21 -4.44 5.04 25.52
C ASN A 21 -3.08 4.61 24.96
N MET A 22 -2.33 5.56 24.37
CA MET A 22 -1.06 5.26 23.70
C MET A 22 -0.07 6.39 23.87
N LYS A 23 1.20 6.01 23.80
CA LYS A 23 2.32 6.95 23.86
C LYS A 23 3.32 6.60 22.74
N PHE A 24 3.62 7.59 21.90
CA PHE A 24 4.57 7.48 20.82
C PHE A 24 5.83 8.29 21.19
N THR A 25 6.97 7.61 21.20
CA THR A 25 8.22 8.17 21.69
C THR A 25 9.21 8.45 20.53
N PRO A 26 10.07 9.45 20.66
CA PRO A 26 11.12 9.74 19.67
C PRO A 26 12.01 8.53 19.37
N GLY A 27 12.65 8.53 18.21
CA GLY A 27 13.50 7.44 17.74
C GLY A 27 12.76 6.18 17.31
N ASN A 28 11.44 6.26 17.13
CA ASN A 28 10.62 5.11 16.71
C ASN A 28 9.70 5.47 15.54
N CYS A 29 9.58 4.51 14.63
CA CYS A 29 8.60 4.52 13.57
C CYS A 29 7.47 3.53 13.88
N TYR A 30 6.23 4.02 13.86
CA TYR A 30 5.02 3.29 14.18
C TYR A 30 4.19 3.06 12.92
N GLY A 31 4.15 1.82 12.44
CA GLY A 31 3.29 1.41 11.33
C GLY A 31 1.86 1.19 11.79
N ILE A 32 0.93 1.98 11.31
CA ILE A 32 -0.51 1.86 11.64
C ILE A 32 -1.17 0.97 10.62
N ILE A 33 -1.66 -0.18 11.06
CA ILE A 33 -2.29 -1.19 10.23
C ILE A 33 -3.73 -1.47 10.64
N GLY A 34 -4.51 -2.04 9.76
CA GLY A 34 -5.93 -2.37 10.01
C GLY A 34 -6.70 -2.49 8.71
N ALA A 35 -7.84 -3.16 8.74
CA ALA A 35 -8.71 -3.34 7.60
C ALA A 35 -9.12 -2.00 6.96
N ASN A 36 -9.50 -2.02 5.67
CA ASN A 36 -10.05 -0.82 5.02
C ASN A 36 -11.28 -0.32 5.77
N GLY A 37 -11.28 0.99 6.05
CA GLY A 37 -12.33 1.62 6.85
C GLY A 37 -12.24 1.38 8.36
N ALA A 38 -11.15 0.79 8.89
CA ALA A 38 -10.91 0.63 10.32
C ALA A 38 -10.62 1.97 11.03
N GLY A 39 -10.27 3.03 10.28
CA GLY A 39 -10.05 4.36 10.82
C GLY A 39 -8.59 4.81 10.85
N LYS A 40 -7.69 4.18 10.07
CA LYS A 40 -6.25 4.53 10.01
C LYS A 40 -6.02 6.02 9.74
N SER A 41 -6.46 6.52 8.59
CA SER A 41 -6.34 7.94 8.22
C SER A 41 -7.12 8.85 9.18
N THR A 42 -8.25 8.39 9.73
CA THR A 42 -9.00 9.13 10.75
C THR A 42 -8.19 9.30 12.03
N PHE A 43 -7.46 8.27 12.44
CA PHE A 43 -6.58 8.35 13.61
C PHE A 43 -5.46 9.37 13.39
N LEU A 44 -4.81 9.37 12.21
CA LEU A 44 -3.81 10.40 11.88
C LEU A 44 -4.41 11.82 11.88
N ARG A 45 -5.63 11.99 11.35
CA ARG A 45 -6.34 13.29 11.35
C ARG A 45 -6.70 13.77 12.76
N VAL A 46 -6.99 12.87 13.68
CA VAL A 46 -7.22 13.23 15.09
C VAL A 46 -5.91 13.63 15.77
N ILE A 47 -4.82 12.88 15.53
CA ILE A 47 -3.49 13.24 16.07
C ILE A 47 -3.02 14.58 15.53
N SER A 48 -3.27 14.88 14.24
CA SER A 48 -2.92 16.16 13.62
C SER A 48 -3.85 17.32 13.98
N LYS A 49 -4.88 17.08 14.81
CA LYS A 49 -5.91 18.05 15.18
C LYS A 49 -6.73 18.59 14.00
N GLN A 50 -6.74 17.87 12.89
CA GLN A 50 -7.61 18.15 11.73
C GLN A 50 -9.04 17.64 11.97
N LEU A 51 -9.23 16.77 12.95
CA LEU A 51 -10.51 16.22 13.35
C LEU A 51 -10.57 16.14 14.88
N ASP A 52 -11.63 16.71 15.46
CA ASP A 52 -11.86 16.62 16.89
C ASP A 52 -12.32 15.20 17.29
N PRO A 53 -11.76 14.61 18.36
CA PRO A 53 -12.25 13.34 18.88
C PRO A 53 -13.62 13.49 19.53
N THR A 54 -14.38 12.40 19.59
CA THR A 54 -15.65 12.37 20.34
C THR A 54 -15.40 12.52 21.85
N ARG A 55 -14.30 11.94 22.34
CA ARG A 55 -13.84 12.00 23.73
C ARG A 55 -12.34 11.80 23.79
N GLY A 56 -11.72 12.27 24.87
CA GLY A 56 -10.29 12.11 25.12
C GLY A 56 -9.46 13.28 24.62
N THR A 57 -8.14 13.14 24.70
CA THR A 57 -7.19 14.19 24.33
C THR A 57 -5.95 13.65 23.66
N VAL A 58 -5.41 14.45 22.74
CA VAL A 58 -4.11 14.23 22.13
C VAL A 58 -3.20 15.40 22.50
N SER A 59 -2.04 15.12 23.08
CA SER A 59 -1.04 16.11 23.47
C SER A 59 0.31 15.82 22.85
N LEU A 60 0.98 16.88 22.42
CA LEU A 60 2.37 16.88 21.96
C LEU A 60 3.28 17.36 23.10
N GLY A 61 4.55 17.03 23.07
CA GLY A 61 5.55 17.61 23.95
C GLY A 61 5.62 19.15 23.78
N PRO A 62 6.02 19.88 24.85
CA PRO A 62 6.12 21.34 24.78
C PRO A 62 7.13 21.77 23.69
N GLY A 63 6.70 22.66 22.79
CA GLY A 63 7.54 23.19 21.73
C GLY A 63 7.80 22.23 20.55
N GLU A 64 7.28 21.00 20.61
CA GLU A 64 7.45 20.03 19.53
C GLU A 64 6.63 20.39 18.29
N ARG A 65 7.26 20.26 17.14
CA ARG A 65 6.65 20.49 15.83
C ARG A 65 6.05 19.19 15.28
N LEU A 66 4.85 19.32 14.74
CA LEU A 66 4.15 18.23 14.05
C LEU A 66 4.09 18.55 12.56
N SER A 67 4.52 17.62 11.72
CA SER A 67 4.38 17.69 10.27
C SER A 67 3.49 16.57 9.75
N VAL A 68 2.68 16.87 8.73
CA VAL A 68 1.70 15.95 8.16
C VAL A 68 1.84 15.96 6.64
N LEU A 69 1.88 14.78 6.02
CA LEU A 69 1.81 14.66 4.58
C LEU A 69 0.42 15.10 4.10
N SER A 70 0.39 16.17 3.30
CA SER A 70 -0.86 16.71 2.75
C SER A 70 -1.36 15.83 1.61
N GLN A 71 -2.68 15.55 1.62
CA GLN A 71 -3.37 14.86 0.53
C GLN A 71 -3.96 15.83 -0.50
N ASP A 72 -3.95 17.14 -0.25
CA ASP A 72 -4.40 18.16 -1.18
C ASP A 72 -3.26 18.58 -2.11
N HIS A 73 -3.28 18.06 -3.32
CA HIS A 73 -2.26 18.29 -4.34
C HIS A 73 -2.33 19.67 -4.98
N PHE A 74 -3.41 20.43 -4.75
CA PHE A 74 -3.65 21.72 -5.38
C PHE A 74 -3.50 22.91 -4.43
N ALA A 75 -3.36 22.66 -3.13
CA ALA A 75 -3.29 23.70 -2.12
C ALA A 75 -2.14 24.70 -2.31
N PHE A 76 -1.11 24.32 -3.07
CA PHE A 76 0.13 25.09 -3.26
C PHE A 76 0.38 25.49 -4.72
N ASP A 77 -0.61 25.40 -5.59
CA ASP A 77 -0.47 25.64 -7.04
C ASP A 77 0.10 27.03 -7.42
N GLU A 78 -0.10 28.04 -6.59
CA GLU A 78 0.39 29.41 -6.80
C GLU A 78 1.82 29.64 -6.28
N TYR A 79 2.44 28.65 -5.62
CA TYR A 79 3.79 28.76 -5.07
C TYR A 79 4.79 27.99 -5.93
N THR A 80 6.07 28.34 -5.80
CA THR A 80 7.14 27.55 -6.42
C THR A 80 7.33 26.23 -5.66
N VAL A 81 7.98 25.27 -6.32
CA VAL A 81 8.37 23.99 -5.69
C VAL A 81 9.21 24.25 -4.44
N MET A 82 10.23 25.12 -4.54
CA MET A 82 11.11 25.48 -3.42
C MET A 82 10.33 26.12 -2.27
N ASP A 83 9.51 27.12 -2.55
CA ASP A 83 8.69 27.80 -1.51
C ASP A 83 7.76 26.80 -0.83
N THR A 84 7.15 25.89 -1.60
CA THR A 84 6.27 24.84 -1.05
C THR A 84 6.98 23.97 -0.04
N VAL A 85 8.23 23.58 -0.30
CA VAL A 85 9.02 22.77 0.66
C VAL A 85 9.36 23.60 1.90
N LEU A 86 9.82 24.82 1.73
CA LEU A 86 10.18 25.74 2.84
C LEU A 86 8.98 26.02 3.77
N MET A 87 7.76 26.10 3.22
CA MET A 87 6.51 26.20 3.99
C MET A 87 6.25 25.01 4.91
N GLY A 88 6.97 23.90 4.76
CA GLY A 88 6.93 22.75 5.67
C GLY A 88 7.39 23.13 7.09
N HIS A 89 8.22 24.14 7.23
CA HIS A 89 8.60 24.73 8.52
C HIS A 89 7.96 26.11 8.68
N THR A 90 6.73 26.15 9.15
CA THR A 90 5.87 27.35 9.18
C THR A 90 6.55 28.54 9.84
N THR A 91 7.18 28.35 11.01
CA THR A 91 7.84 29.44 11.74
C THR A 91 9.04 30.00 10.95
N LEU A 92 9.84 29.14 10.32
CA LEU A 92 10.96 29.56 9.48
C LEU A 92 10.46 30.34 8.26
N TRP A 93 9.40 29.85 7.61
CA TRP A 93 8.78 30.50 6.47
C TRP A 93 8.23 31.90 6.82
N GLU A 94 7.55 32.04 7.95
CA GLU A 94 7.04 33.32 8.45
C GLU A 94 8.19 34.31 8.68
N VAL A 95 9.25 33.89 9.35
CA VAL A 95 10.45 34.71 9.60
C VAL A 95 11.12 35.13 8.29
N MET A 96 11.29 34.18 7.35
CA MET A 96 11.85 34.45 6.02
C MET A 96 10.99 35.46 5.25
N SER A 97 9.69 35.24 5.21
CA SER A 97 8.75 36.07 4.46
C SER A 97 8.69 37.49 5.04
N GLU A 98 8.62 37.64 6.38
CA GLU A 98 8.61 38.95 7.05
C GLU A 98 9.93 39.67 6.82
N LYS A 99 11.08 38.99 6.97
CA LYS A 99 12.40 39.55 6.71
C LYS A 99 12.54 40.07 5.27
N ASN A 100 12.17 39.25 4.29
CA ASN A 100 12.23 39.62 2.88
C ASN A 100 11.28 40.78 2.54
N ALA A 101 10.07 40.81 3.12
CA ALA A 101 9.13 41.89 2.96
C ALA A 101 9.66 43.22 3.54
N LEU A 102 10.34 43.16 4.69
CA LEU A 102 10.97 44.36 5.29
C LEU A 102 12.12 44.90 4.45
N TYR A 103 12.99 44.01 3.95
CA TYR A 103 14.09 44.42 3.06
C TYR A 103 13.60 45.00 1.73
N ALA A 104 12.45 44.58 1.24
CA ALA A 104 11.85 45.10 0.00
C ALA A 104 11.12 46.45 0.15
N LYS A 105 10.98 46.96 1.38
CA LYS A 105 10.33 48.28 1.61
C LYS A 105 11.15 49.42 1.04
N PRO A 106 10.52 50.32 0.24
CA PRO A 106 11.19 51.55 -0.26
C PRO A 106 11.55 52.53 0.88
N ASP A 107 10.71 52.56 1.92
CA ASP A 107 10.84 53.46 3.09
C ASP A 107 11.31 52.67 4.33
N PHE A 108 12.55 52.15 4.27
CA PHE A 108 13.12 51.38 5.37
C PHE A 108 13.43 52.29 6.57
N SER A 109 12.77 52.10 7.70
CA SER A 109 12.89 52.88 8.92
C SER A 109 13.84 52.27 9.95
N ASP A 110 14.28 53.05 10.95
CA ASP A 110 15.07 52.49 12.07
C ASP A 110 14.32 51.40 12.83
N ALA A 111 12.99 51.48 12.94
CA ALA A 111 12.17 50.45 13.54
C ALA A 111 12.18 49.15 12.70
N ASP A 112 12.17 49.27 11.37
CA ASP A 112 12.31 48.12 10.48
C ASP A 112 13.71 47.47 10.64
N GLY A 113 14.78 48.29 10.85
CA GLY A 113 16.13 47.78 11.13
C GLY A 113 16.21 46.96 12.42
N ILE A 114 15.59 47.43 13.50
CA ILE A 114 15.53 46.65 14.76
C ILE A 114 14.76 45.33 14.54
N ARG A 115 13.61 45.40 13.85
CA ARG A 115 12.81 44.19 13.59
C ARG A 115 13.53 43.18 12.71
N VAL A 116 14.24 43.63 11.69
CA VAL A 116 15.08 42.75 10.85
C VAL A 116 16.17 42.06 11.66
N SER A 117 16.82 42.79 12.57
CA SER A 117 17.85 42.19 13.44
C SER A 117 17.29 41.07 14.34
N GLU A 118 16.09 41.27 14.92
CA GLU A 118 15.39 40.23 15.69
C GLU A 118 15.02 39.00 14.82
N LEU A 119 14.60 39.25 13.56
CA LEU A 119 14.26 38.18 12.63
C LEU A 119 15.50 37.43 12.14
N GLU A 120 16.64 38.11 11.96
CA GLU A 120 17.90 37.46 11.60
C GLU A 120 18.44 36.58 12.72
N GLU A 121 18.33 37.01 13.99
CA GLU A 121 18.66 36.17 15.13
C GLU A 121 17.82 34.89 15.14
N LYS A 122 16.49 35.01 15.02
CA LYS A 122 15.58 33.84 14.93
C LYS A 122 15.87 32.97 13.72
N PHE A 123 16.15 33.58 12.57
CA PHE A 123 16.48 32.85 11.35
C PHE A 123 17.79 32.05 11.50
N ALA A 124 18.78 32.62 12.16
CA ALA A 124 20.04 31.93 12.46
C ALA A 124 19.84 30.78 13.48
N GLU A 125 19.02 30.99 14.54
CA GLU A 125 18.68 29.93 15.51
C GLU A 125 17.99 28.72 14.87
N MET A 126 17.22 28.93 13.80
CA MET A 126 16.53 27.88 13.03
C MET A 126 17.37 27.36 11.85
N GLU A 127 18.67 27.66 11.79
CA GLU A 127 19.58 27.28 10.69
C GLU A 127 19.09 27.72 9.30
N GLY A 128 18.36 28.83 9.25
CA GLY A 128 17.68 29.32 8.03
C GLY A 128 18.60 29.56 6.83
N TRP A 129 19.90 29.75 7.06
CA TRP A 129 20.91 29.89 5.99
C TRP A 129 21.08 28.63 5.14
N ASN A 130 20.80 27.45 5.71
CA ASN A 130 20.90 26.16 5.03
C ASN A 130 19.56 25.71 4.43
N ALA A 131 18.45 26.43 4.73
CA ALA A 131 17.09 26.02 4.42
C ALA A 131 16.87 25.67 2.93
N GLU A 132 17.34 26.51 1.99
CA GLU A 132 17.22 26.24 0.56
C GLU A 132 18.08 25.04 0.12
N SER A 133 19.27 24.88 0.68
CA SER A 133 20.15 23.75 0.40
C SER A 133 19.55 22.43 0.89
N ASP A 134 18.98 22.43 2.09
CA ASP A 134 18.34 21.26 2.68
C ASP A 134 17.05 20.89 1.91
N ALA A 135 16.27 21.89 1.51
CA ALA A 135 15.10 21.68 0.67
C ALA A 135 15.49 21.11 -0.71
N ALA A 136 16.55 21.62 -1.34
CA ALA A 136 17.07 21.10 -2.60
C ALA A 136 17.58 19.67 -2.49
N ALA A 137 18.23 19.32 -1.37
CA ALA A 137 18.69 17.95 -1.10
C ALA A 137 17.50 16.98 -0.97
N LEU A 138 16.43 17.36 -0.26
CA LEU A 138 15.20 16.57 -0.16
C LEU A 138 14.51 16.40 -1.52
N LEU A 139 14.39 17.48 -2.29
CA LEU A 139 13.78 17.45 -3.64
C LEU A 139 14.58 16.52 -4.57
N SER A 140 15.90 16.65 -4.61
CA SER A 140 16.77 15.79 -5.42
C SER A 140 16.68 14.32 -5.00
N GLY A 141 16.68 14.04 -3.69
CA GLY A 141 16.50 12.68 -3.15
C GLY A 141 15.15 12.07 -3.52
N LEU A 142 14.10 12.88 -3.65
CA LEU A 142 12.78 12.46 -4.10
C LEU A 142 12.63 12.51 -5.64
N GLY A 143 13.73 12.66 -6.38
CA GLY A 143 13.73 12.58 -7.85
C GLY A 143 13.13 13.80 -8.55
N ILE A 144 13.15 14.98 -7.90
CA ILE A 144 12.80 16.27 -8.51
C ILE A 144 14.09 16.97 -8.95
N ALA A 145 14.29 17.09 -10.27
CA ALA A 145 15.49 17.71 -10.84
C ALA A 145 15.56 19.22 -10.50
N GLU A 146 16.79 19.75 -10.39
CA GLU A 146 17.05 21.14 -9.99
C GLU A 146 16.35 22.18 -10.89
N GLU A 147 16.17 21.85 -12.18
CA GLU A 147 15.47 22.72 -13.12
C GLU A 147 14.00 23.01 -12.73
N PHE A 148 13.37 22.11 -11.94
CA PHE A 148 12.00 22.26 -11.48
C PHE A 148 11.88 23.00 -10.13
N HIS A 149 12.96 23.24 -9.40
CA HIS A 149 12.90 23.78 -8.04
C HIS A 149 12.22 25.15 -7.97
N TYR A 150 12.34 25.97 -9.01
CA TYR A 150 11.74 27.31 -9.08
C TYR A 150 10.55 27.41 -10.02
N THR A 151 10.03 26.27 -10.53
CA THR A 151 8.78 26.23 -11.29
C THR A 151 7.57 26.30 -10.35
N LEU A 152 6.42 26.73 -10.88
CA LEU A 152 5.19 26.76 -10.08
C LEU A 152 4.62 25.34 -9.91
N MET A 153 4.05 25.07 -8.74
CA MET A 153 3.43 23.79 -8.45
C MET A 153 2.34 23.40 -9.45
N LYS A 154 1.56 24.37 -9.96
CA LYS A 154 0.52 24.11 -10.98
C LYS A 154 1.06 23.49 -12.27
N ASP A 155 2.32 23.78 -12.62
CA ASP A 155 2.98 23.29 -13.85
C ASP A 155 3.60 21.90 -13.67
N MET A 156 3.58 21.38 -12.44
CA MET A 156 4.08 20.05 -12.11
C MET A 156 3.03 18.96 -12.38
N SER A 157 3.48 17.79 -12.80
CA SER A 157 2.61 16.60 -12.91
C SER A 157 2.09 16.14 -11.54
N GLY A 158 0.96 15.44 -11.50
CA GLY A 158 0.39 14.93 -10.25
C GLY A 158 1.39 14.12 -9.40
N LYS A 159 2.16 13.24 -10.03
CA LYS A 159 3.21 12.45 -9.35
C LYS A 159 4.33 13.32 -8.78
N GLN A 160 4.76 14.34 -9.50
CA GLN A 160 5.78 15.28 -9.01
C GLN A 160 5.25 16.10 -7.83
N LYS A 161 3.97 16.54 -7.88
CA LYS A 161 3.34 17.25 -6.75
C LYS A 161 3.37 16.42 -5.46
N VAL A 162 3.06 15.12 -5.55
CA VAL A 162 3.13 14.20 -4.38
C VAL A 162 4.54 14.19 -3.78
N ARG A 163 5.58 14.08 -4.60
CA ARG A 163 6.98 14.09 -4.15
C ARG A 163 7.38 15.41 -3.48
N VAL A 164 6.94 16.54 -4.04
CA VAL A 164 7.17 17.86 -3.44
C VAL A 164 6.45 18.00 -2.09
N LEU A 165 5.21 17.52 -1.98
CA LEU A 165 4.48 17.53 -0.71
C LEU A 165 5.11 16.61 0.35
N LEU A 166 5.71 15.52 -0.09
CA LEU A 166 6.50 14.64 0.79
C LEU A 166 7.77 15.36 1.26
N ALA A 167 8.54 16.02 0.35
CA ALA A 167 9.68 16.86 0.72
C ALA A 167 9.29 17.93 1.74
N ARG A 168 8.14 18.59 1.53
CA ARG A 168 7.57 19.57 2.46
C ARG A 168 7.32 18.96 3.84
N ALA A 169 6.77 17.75 3.91
CA ALA A 169 6.48 17.09 5.18
C ALA A 169 7.77 16.71 5.94
N LEU A 170 8.82 16.34 5.23
CA LEU A 170 10.13 15.95 5.79
C LEU A 170 10.99 17.17 6.17
N PHE A 171 10.71 18.35 5.60
CA PHE A 171 11.57 19.51 5.71
C PHE A 171 11.75 20.00 7.15
N GLY A 172 13.01 20.29 7.50
CA GLY A 172 13.42 20.82 8.79
C GLY A 172 13.29 19.79 9.93
N GLN A 173 13.29 18.50 9.65
CA GLN A 173 13.29 17.40 10.63
C GLN A 173 12.26 17.57 11.76
N PRO A 174 10.94 17.46 11.49
CA PRO A 174 9.90 17.66 12.50
C PRO A 174 10.03 16.66 13.65
N ASP A 175 9.74 17.09 14.90
CA ASP A 175 9.74 16.20 16.07
C ASP A 175 8.72 15.07 15.98
N ASN A 176 7.66 15.29 15.24
CA ASN A 176 6.61 14.31 15.00
C ASN A 176 6.18 14.38 13.52
N LEU A 177 6.27 13.26 12.82
CA LEU A 177 5.96 13.14 11.40
C LEU A 177 4.80 12.17 11.19
N LEU A 178 3.75 12.60 10.50
CA LEU A 178 2.59 11.79 10.14
C LEU A 178 2.54 11.59 8.62
N LEU A 179 2.61 10.34 8.20
CA LEU A 179 2.58 9.95 6.79
C LEU A 179 1.39 9.01 6.52
N ASP A 180 0.50 9.43 5.63
CA ASP A 180 -0.62 8.61 5.17
C ASP A 180 -0.38 8.19 3.73
N GLU A 181 -0.09 6.90 3.51
CA GLU A 181 0.25 6.27 2.23
C GLU A 181 1.39 6.99 1.46
N PRO A 182 2.57 7.18 2.07
CA PRO A 182 3.65 7.98 1.47
C PRO A 182 4.30 7.33 0.25
N THR A 183 4.13 6.02 0.05
CA THR A 183 4.71 5.27 -1.06
C THR A 183 3.86 5.28 -2.32
N ASN A 184 2.60 5.76 -2.24
CA ASN A 184 1.73 5.85 -3.38
C ASN A 184 2.30 6.82 -4.44
N ASP A 185 2.23 6.42 -5.71
CA ASP A 185 2.72 7.20 -6.86
C ASP A 185 4.24 7.45 -6.91
N LEU A 186 5.01 6.84 -6.00
CA LEU A 186 6.48 6.86 -6.04
C LEU A 186 7.00 5.71 -6.92
N ASP A 187 8.15 5.92 -7.56
CA ASP A 187 8.92 4.83 -8.15
C ASP A 187 9.81 4.16 -7.10
N LEU A 188 10.34 3.02 -7.47
CA LEU A 188 11.14 2.19 -6.57
C LEU A 188 12.35 2.92 -5.98
N GLU A 189 13.08 3.70 -6.79
CA GLU A 189 14.26 4.44 -6.32
C GLU A 189 13.88 5.47 -5.26
N THR A 190 12.76 6.17 -5.48
CA THR A 190 12.22 7.14 -4.52
C THR A 190 11.74 6.47 -3.24
N VAL A 191 11.12 5.28 -3.33
CA VAL A 191 10.71 4.49 -2.15
C VAL A 191 11.94 4.06 -1.36
N MET A 192 12.96 3.49 -1.99
CA MET A 192 14.22 3.09 -1.33
C MET A 192 14.93 4.27 -0.66
N TRP A 193 14.93 5.43 -1.30
CA TRP A 193 15.47 6.64 -0.70
C TRP A 193 14.70 7.04 0.56
N LEU A 194 13.35 6.99 0.49
CA LEU A 194 12.48 7.31 1.63
C LEU A 194 12.66 6.32 2.78
N GLU A 195 12.79 5.02 2.49
CA GLU A 195 13.10 3.99 3.49
C GLU A 195 14.40 4.30 4.23
N ASN A 196 15.47 4.58 3.49
CA ASN A 196 16.77 4.95 4.07
C ASN A 196 16.69 6.25 4.89
N TYR A 197 15.94 7.23 4.44
CA TYR A 197 15.75 8.48 5.16
C TYR A 197 15.01 8.24 6.49
N LEU A 198 13.90 7.50 6.46
CA LEU A 198 13.09 7.23 7.67
C LEU A 198 13.76 6.25 8.64
N ALA A 199 14.57 5.31 8.16
CA ALA A 199 15.35 4.40 9.00
C ALA A 199 16.37 5.14 9.87
N ASN A 200 16.86 6.31 9.38
CA ASN A 200 17.80 7.16 10.09
C ASN A 200 17.13 8.36 10.79
N PHE A 201 15.80 8.42 10.81
CA PHE A 201 15.07 9.54 11.38
C PHE A 201 14.98 9.42 12.91
N GLU A 202 15.55 10.35 13.63
CA GLU A 202 15.72 10.28 15.09
C GLU A 202 14.48 10.66 15.90
N HIS A 203 13.43 11.16 15.24
CA HIS A 203 12.21 11.64 15.89
C HIS A 203 11.05 10.63 15.82
N THR A 204 9.82 11.06 16.11
CA THR A 204 8.65 10.19 16.10
C THR A 204 8.03 10.14 14.71
N VAL A 205 7.85 8.96 14.13
CA VAL A 205 7.14 8.76 12.87
C VAL A 205 5.90 7.88 13.09
N LEU A 206 4.76 8.31 12.58
CA LEU A 206 3.56 7.49 12.44
C LEU A 206 3.25 7.36 10.95
N VAL A 207 3.22 6.14 10.46
CA VAL A 207 2.99 5.87 9.03
C VAL A 207 1.84 4.89 8.83
N VAL A 208 0.97 5.21 7.90
CA VAL A 208 -0.01 4.28 7.31
C VAL A 208 0.50 3.90 5.93
N SER A 209 0.66 2.63 5.65
CA SER A 209 1.01 2.15 4.31
C SER A 209 0.41 0.78 4.03
N HIS A 210 0.16 0.50 2.76
CA HIS A 210 -0.19 -0.81 2.24
C HIS A 210 1.02 -1.55 1.64
N ASP A 211 2.19 -0.93 1.66
CA ASP A 211 3.44 -1.54 1.25
C ASP A 211 4.10 -2.27 2.44
N ARG A 212 4.17 -3.60 2.35
CA ARG A 212 4.71 -4.45 3.43
C ARG A 212 6.21 -4.29 3.57
N HIS A 213 6.93 -4.24 2.44
CA HIS A 213 8.39 -4.07 2.46
C HIS A 213 8.76 -2.76 3.12
N PHE A 214 8.07 -1.68 2.75
CA PHE A 214 8.26 -0.38 3.36
C PHE A 214 8.00 -0.41 4.88
N LEU A 215 6.89 -1.03 5.33
CA LEU A 215 6.59 -1.16 6.77
C LEU A 215 7.66 -2.00 7.49
N ASP A 216 8.19 -3.04 6.86
CA ASP A 216 9.23 -3.88 7.45
C ASP A 216 10.59 -3.19 7.50
N SER A 217 10.90 -2.35 6.52
CA SER A 217 12.15 -1.60 6.44
C SER A 217 12.22 -0.45 7.45
N VAL A 218 11.09 0.26 7.69
CA VAL A 218 11.14 1.50 8.48
C VAL A 218 10.52 1.38 9.88
N CYS A 219 9.58 0.45 10.12
CA CYS A 219 8.83 0.42 11.37
C CYS A 219 9.55 -0.36 12.48
N THR A 220 9.66 0.27 13.65
CA THR A 220 10.11 -0.35 14.90
C THR A 220 8.95 -0.94 15.71
N HIS A 221 7.75 -0.41 15.50
CA HIS A 221 6.52 -0.82 16.19
C HIS A 221 5.36 -0.90 15.20
N THR A 222 4.43 -1.80 15.47
CA THR A 222 3.18 -1.94 14.72
C THR A 222 2.00 -1.61 15.59
N VAL A 223 1.13 -0.71 15.14
CA VAL A 223 -0.14 -0.34 15.80
C VAL A 223 -1.28 -0.93 15.01
N ASP A 224 -1.92 -1.93 15.60
CA ASP A 224 -3.02 -2.67 14.99
C ASP A 224 -4.38 -2.09 15.38
N ILE A 225 -5.19 -1.70 14.38
CA ILE A 225 -6.58 -1.27 14.57
C ILE A 225 -7.50 -2.42 14.21
N ASP A 226 -8.03 -3.10 15.24
CA ASP A 226 -8.99 -4.19 15.05
C ASP A 226 -10.13 -4.12 16.08
N PHE A 227 -11.37 -4.40 15.65
CA PHE A 227 -12.58 -4.34 16.49
C PHE A 227 -12.78 -3.04 17.29
N GLY A 228 -12.37 -1.91 16.73
CA GLY A 228 -12.48 -0.61 17.41
C GLY A 228 -11.51 -0.42 18.56
N LYS A 229 -10.47 -1.23 18.64
CA LYS A 229 -9.36 -1.09 19.59
C LYS A 229 -8.06 -0.88 18.83
N LEU A 230 -7.16 -0.14 19.45
CA LEU A 230 -5.80 0.01 18.98
C LEU A 230 -4.88 -0.74 19.94
N GLN A 231 -4.01 -1.57 19.37
CA GLN A 231 -3.00 -2.30 20.14
C GLN A 231 -1.63 -2.06 19.53
N MET A 232 -0.63 -1.80 20.37
CA MET A 232 0.74 -1.56 19.96
C MET A 232 1.58 -2.82 20.22
N PHE A 233 2.35 -3.18 19.22
CA PHE A 233 3.30 -4.31 19.25
C PHE A 233 4.70 -3.80 18.95
N ALA A 234 5.69 -4.27 19.69
CA ALA A 234 7.09 -4.05 19.33
C ALA A 234 7.48 -4.97 18.18
N GLY A 235 8.09 -4.41 17.16
CA GLY A 235 8.47 -5.11 15.93
C GLY A 235 7.75 -4.57 14.70
N ASN A 236 8.27 -4.93 13.52
CA ASN A 236 7.74 -4.55 12.22
C ASN A 236 6.49 -5.35 11.83
N TYR A 237 5.99 -5.13 10.61
CA TYR A 237 4.77 -5.77 10.12
C TYR A 237 4.89 -7.31 10.04
N SER A 238 5.97 -7.84 9.51
CA SER A 238 6.18 -9.29 9.37
C SER A 238 6.24 -9.98 10.74
N PHE A 239 6.94 -9.41 11.70
CA PHE A 239 6.97 -9.93 13.06
C PHE A 239 5.59 -9.93 13.73
N TRP A 240 4.83 -8.84 13.56
CA TRP A 240 3.45 -8.76 14.04
C TRP A 240 2.57 -9.83 13.37
N TYR A 241 2.66 -9.97 12.04
CA TYR A 241 1.87 -10.93 11.28
C TYR A 241 2.12 -12.37 11.73
N GLU A 242 3.38 -12.80 11.80
CA GLU A 242 3.76 -14.13 12.26
C GLU A 242 3.29 -14.40 13.70
N SER A 243 3.51 -13.44 14.59
CA SER A 243 3.08 -13.53 16.00
C SER A 243 1.56 -13.64 16.12
N SER A 244 0.81 -12.86 15.35
CA SER A 244 -0.66 -12.87 15.34
C SER A 244 -1.20 -14.21 14.80
N GLN A 245 -0.61 -14.75 13.73
CA GLN A 245 -0.97 -16.07 13.18
C GLN A 245 -0.68 -17.20 14.15
N LEU A 246 0.46 -17.14 14.85
CA LEU A 246 0.83 -18.12 15.86
C LEU A 246 -0.15 -18.09 17.03
N ALA A 247 -0.48 -16.91 17.54
CA ALA A 247 -1.45 -16.72 18.63
C ALA A 247 -2.84 -17.26 18.25
N LEU A 248 -3.30 -16.98 17.02
CA LEU A 248 -4.56 -17.47 16.50
C LEU A 248 -4.59 -19.02 16.42
N ARG A 249 -3.53 -19.63 15.89
CA ARG A 249 -3.40 -21.11 15.82
C ARG A 249 -3.39 -21.73 17.21
N GLN A 250 -2.68 -21.13 18.16
CA GLN A 250 -2.65 -21.61 19.55
C GLN A 250 -4.04 -21.54 20.18
N GLN A 251 -4.77 -20.44 20.01
CA GLN A 251 -6.12 -20.27 20.53
C GLN A 251 -7.11 -21.25 19.89
N GLN A 252 -7.03 -21.48 18.57
CA GLN A 252 -7.84 -22.49 17.88
C GLN A 252 -7.58 -23.89 18.43
N ASN A 253 -6.30 -24.26 18.64
CA ASN A 253 -5.94 -25.55 19.20
C ASN A 253 -6.41 -25.72 20.67
N GLN A 254 -6.34 -24.65 21.46
CA GLN A 254 -6.87 -24.64 22.83
C GLN A 254 -8.39 -24.81 22.84
N ASN A 255 -9.11 -24.08 21.99
CA ASN A 255 -10.56 -24.20 21.86
C ASN A 255 -10.96 -25.60 21.40
N LYS A 256 -10.30 -26.18 20.41
CA LYS A 256 -10.57 -27.54 19.95
C LYS A 256 -10.41 -28.55 21.09
N LYS A 257 -9.33 -28.46 21.87
CA LYS A 257 -9.13 -29.30 23.04
C LYS A 257 -10.20 -29.07 24.11
N ALA A 258 -10.62 -27.83 24.31
CA ALA A 258 -11.68 -27.49 25.27
C ALA A 258 -13.05 -28.05 24.80
N GLU A 259 -13.37 -27.97 23.51
CA GLU A 259 -14.58 -28.56 22.92
C GLU A 259 -14.61 -30.08 23.03
N GLU A 260 -13.49 -30.76 22.72
CA GLU A 260 -13.34 -32.22 22.90
C GLU A 260 -13.57 -32.58 24.37
N LYS A 261 -12.96 -31.83 25.28
CA LYS A 261 -13.12 -32.04 26.74
C LYS A 261 -14.56 -31.77 27.20
N LYS A 262 -15.20 -30.75 26.66
CA LYS A 262 -16.61 -30.44 26.90
C LYS A 262 -17.49 -31.62 26.50
N LYS A 263 -17.31 -32.12 25.29
CA LYS A 263 -18.07 -33.25 24.75
C LYS A 263 -17.90 -34.51 25.62
N GLU A 264 -16.65 -34.87 26.02
CA GLU A 264 -16.39 -35.98 26.94
C GLU A 264 -17.12 -35.82 28.29
N LEU A 265 -17.08 -34.60 28.85
CA LEU A 265 -17.74 -34.35 30.13
C LEU A 265 -19.28 -34.43 30.01
N GLU A 266 -19.87 -33.88 28.93
CA GLU A 266 -21.30 -33.93 28.65
C GLU A 266 -21.77 -35.39 28.45
N GLU A 267 -21.06 -36.18 27.64
CA GLU A 267 -21.36 -37.61 27.43
C GLU A 267 -21.31 -38.40 28.73
N PHE A 268 -20.29 -38.15 29.56
CA PHE A 268 -20.20 -38.81 30.86
C PHE A 268 -21.36 -38.40 31.80
N ILE A 269 -21.67 -37.09 31.88
CA ILE A 269 -22.77 -36.60 32.70
C ILE A 269 -24.10 -37.19 32.21
N HIS A 270 -24.33 -37.25 30.92
CA HIS A 270 -25.55 -37.82 30.34
C HIS A 270 -25.67 -39.33 30.67
N ARG A 271 -24.58 -40.12 30.48
CA ARG A 271 -24.55 -41.56 30.71
C ARG A 271 -24.78 -41.95 32.18
N PHE A 272 -24.31 -41.12 33.12
CA PHE A 272 -24.35 -41.45 34.55
C PHE A 272 -25.25 -40.51 35.39
N SER A 273 -26.07 -39.70 34.78
CA SER A 273 -26.96 -38.72 35.44
C SER A 273 -27.92 -39.36 36.48
N ALA A 274 -28.42 -40.59 36.18
CA ALA A 274 -29.35 -41.31 37.04
C ALA A 274 -28.66 -42.32 38.01
N ASN A 275 -27.33 -42.42 38.00
CA ASN A 275 -26.61 -43.44 38.78
C ASN A 275 -26.17 -42.87 40.15
N VAL A 276 -26.85 -43.30 41.24
CA VAL A 276 -26.59 -42.87 42.61
C VAL A 276 -25.15 -43.14 43.06
N ALA A 277 -24.54 -44.27 42.69
CA ALA A 277 -23.17 -44.62 43.04
C ALA A 277 -22.12 -43.69 42.41
N LYS A 278 -22.43 -43.07 41.28
CA LYS A 278 -21.55 -42.13 40.58
C LYS A 278 -21.91 -40.63 40.75
N SER A 279 -22.86 -40.32 41.61
CA SER A 279 -23.36 -38.95 41.86
C SER A 279 -22.26 -37.95 42.21
N LYS A 280 -21.31 -38.31 43.08
CA LYS A 280 -20.14 -37.47 43.42
C LYS A 280 -19.25 -37.17 42.21
N GLN A 281 -19.02 -38.15 41.34
CA GLN A 281 -18.21 -37.99 40.13
C GLN A 281 -18.93 -37.13 39.08
N THR A 282 -20.24 -37.30 38.93
CA THR A 282 -21.06 -36.51 38.02
C THR A 282 -21.10 -35.06 38.47
N THR A 283 -21.24 -34.77 39.78
CA THR A 283 -21.19 -33.41 40.36
C THR A 283 -19.81 -32.76 40.15
N SER A 284 -18.73 -33.52 40.38
CA SER A 284 -17.37 -33.01 40.12
C SER A 284 -17.16 -32.66 38.63
N ARG A 285 -17.66 -33.46 37.71
CA ARG A 285 -17.55 -33.21 36.28
C ARG A 285 -18.45 -32.06 35.79
N LYS A 286 -19.64 -31.85 36.40
CA LYS A 286 -20.43 -30.66 36.16
C LYS A 286 -19.69 -29.37 36.57
N LYS A 287 -19.03 -29.37 37.72
CA LYS A 287 -18.18 -28.26 38.14
C LYS A 287 -16.97 -28.04 37.21
N MET A 288 -16.42 -29.10 36.61
CA MET A 288 -15.36 -28.99 35.62
C MET A 288 -15.92 -28.38 34.32
N LEU A 289 -17.13 -28.77 33.90
CA LEU A 289 -17.79 -28.24 32.73
C LEU A 289 -18.09 -26.73 32.88
N GLU A 290 -18.58 -26.31 34.06
CA GLU A 290 -18.83 -24.90 34.40
C GLU A 290 -17.55 -24.04 34.42
N LYS A 291 -16.39 -24.66 34.72
CA LYS A 291 -15.08 -23.98 34.70
C LYS A 291 -14.39 -24.00 33.35
N LEU A 292 -14.93 -24.74 32.40
CA LEU A 292 -14.36 -24.85 31.06
C LEU A 292 -14.71 -23.57 30.29
N ASN A 293 -13.73 -22.68 30.21
CA ASN A 293 -13.85 -21.43 29.49
C ASN A 293 -13.47 -21.71 28.01
N ILE A 294 -14.45 -21.74 27.13
CA ILE A 294 -14.20 -21.71 25.69
C ILE A 294 -14.26 -20.25 25.33
N GLU A 295 -13.10 -19.65 25.12
CA GLU A 295 -13.03 -18.28 24.64
C GLU A 295 -13.58 -18.21 23.22
N GLU A 296 -14.61 -17.42 23.04
CA GLU A 296 -15.12 -17.10 21.71
C GLU A 296 -13.99 -16.41 20.92
N ILE A 297 -13.43 -17.10 19.92
CA ILE A 297 -12.53 -16.48 18.98
C ILE A 297 -13.38 -15.48 18.18
N LYS A 298 -13.27 -14.21 18.52
CA LYS A 298 -13.87 -13.17 17.68
C LYS A 298 -13.13 -13.24 16.34
N PRO A 299 -13.82 -13.50 15.23
CA PRO A 299 -13.18 -13.48 13.93
C PRO A 299 -12.63 -12.07 13.71
N SER A 300 -11.34 -11.95 13.35
CA SER A 300 -10.74 -10.64 13.03
C SER A 300 -11.62 -9.85 12.08
N SER A 301 -11.66 -8.54 12.22
CA SER A 301 -12.34 -7.67 11.24
C SER A 301 -11.65 -7.74 9.88
N ARG A 302 -10.42 -8.22 9.83
CA ARG A 302 -9.69 -8.51 8.60
C ARG A 302 -10.28 -9.69 7.88
N ARG A 303 -10.63 -9.46 6.62
CA ARG A 303 -11.16 -10.50 5.74
C ARG A 303 -10.24 -10.64 4.55
N TYR A 304 -9.82 -11.87 4.29
CA TYR A 304 -9.01 -12.21 3.12
C TYR A 304 -9.93 -12.65 1.98
N PRO A 305 -9.84 -12.07 0.79
CA PRO A 305 -10.63 -12.55 -0.34
C PRO A 305 -10.19 -13.96 -0.75
N GLY A 306 -11.14 -14.79 -1.14
CA GLY A 306 -10.90 -16.17 -1.59
C GLY A 306 -10.48 -16.21 -3.05
N ILE A 307 -9.30 -15.69 -3.37
CA ILE A 307 -8.74 -15.68 -4.72
C ILE A 307 -8.23 -17.07 -5.06
N LEU A 308 -8.59 -17.59 -6.24
CA LEU A 308 -8.12 -18.89 -6.74
C LEU A 308 -8.14 -18.88 -8.26
N PHE A 309 -6.98 -19.10 -8.87
CA PHE A 309 -6.87 -19.31 -10.31
C PHE A 309 -6.65 -20.78 -10.60
N THR A 310 -7.54 -21.36 -11.39
CA THR A 310 -7.50 -22.78 -11.77
C THR A 310 -7.44 -22.85 -13.29
N PRO A 311 -6.27 -23.14 -13.89
CA PRO A 311 -6.17 -23.24 -15.34
C PRO A 311 -6.97 -24.45 -15.86
N ASN A 312 -7.71 -24.26 -16.95
CA ASN A 312 -8.51 -25.33 -17.57
C ASN A 312 -7.64 -26.42 -18.21
N ARG A 313 -6.37 -26.08 -18.53
CA ARG A 313 -5.37 -27.02 -19.08
C ARG A 313 -3.96 -26.53 -18.74
N GLU A 314 -3.01 -27.45 -18.71
CA GLU A 314 -1.60 -27.11 -18.57
C GLU A 314 -1.09 -26.34 -19.82
N PRO A 315 -0.23 -25.31 -19.62
CA PRO A 315 0.41 -24.64 -20.74
C PRO A 315 1.39 -25.60 -21.46
N GLY A 316 1.52 -25.42 -22.77
CA GLY A 316 2.53 -26.11 -23.56
C GLY A 316 3.95 -25.56 -23.31
N ASN A 317 4.94 -26.00 -24.09
CA ASN A 317 6.32 -25.54 -23.91
C ASN A 317 6.59 -24.15 -24.53
N GLN A 318 5.87 -23.78 -25.59
CA GLN A 318 5.92 -22.44 -26.18
C GLN A 318 4.77 -21.61 -25.64
N ILE A 319 5.09 -20.57 -24.90
CA ILE A 319 4.10 -19.69 -24.28
C ILE A 319 3.92 -18.43 -25.14
N LEU A 320 4.96 -17.64 -25.29
CA LEU A 320 4.98 -16.40 -26.06
C LEU A 320 6.34 -16.22 -26.71
N GLU A 321 6.37 -15.89 -27.99
CA GLU A 321 7.56 -15.48 -28.72
C GLU A 321 7.39 -14.02 -29.16
N VAL A 322 8.38 -13.17 -28.85
CA VAL A 322 8.42 -11.75 -29.26
C VAL A 322 9.67 -11.50 -30.08
N LYS A 323 9.51 -10.89 -31.26
CA LYS A 323 10.59 -10.62 -32.23
C LYS A 323 10.57 -9.19 -32.74
N GLY A 324 11.62 -8.45 -32.45
CA GLY A 324 11.85 -7.11 -32.97
C GLY A 324 10.80 -6.07 -32.54
N LEU A 325 10.12 -6.29 -31.42
CA LEU A 325 9.00 -5.46 -31.03
C LEU A 325 9.46 -4.04 -30.66
N THR A 326 8.83 -3.04 -31.26
CA THR A 326 9.19 -1.63 -31.10
C THR A 326 7.92 -0.80 -30.86
N LYS A 327 8.00 0.14 -29.93
CA LYS A 327 6.90 1.08 -29.61
C LYS A 327 7.42 2.44 -29.21
N SER A 328 6.77 3.47 -29.77
CA SER A 328 6.97 4.88 -29.42
C SER A 328 5.64 5.53 -29.12
N ILE A 329 5.61 6.47 -28.18
CA ILE A 329 4.44 7.31 -27.85
C ILE A 329 4.89 8.76 -27.80
N ASP A 330 4.16 9.65 -28.49
CA ASP A 330 4.42 11.11 -28.55
C ASP A 330 5.85 11.45 -28.98
N GLY A 331 6.43 10.64 -29.89
CA GLY A 331 7.79 10.82 -30.39
C GLY A 331 8.90 10.33 -29.48
N LYS A 332 8.56 9.78 -28.29
CA LYS A 332 9.49 9.15 -27.37
C LYS A 332 9.47 7.63 -27.57
N VAL A 333 10.64 7.05 -27.80
CA VAL A 333 10.81 5.59 -27.87
C VAL A 333 10.65 5.01 -26.45
N LEU A 334 9.70 4.11 -26.27
CA LEU A 334 9.50 3.38 -25.03
C LEU A 334 10.39 2.15 -24.95
N PHE A 335 10.45 1.41 -26.05
CA PHE A 335 11.35 0.29 -26.26
C PHE A 335 11.54 0.01 -27.74
N GLN A 336 12.70 -0.53 -28.09
CA GLN A 336 13.08 -0.84 -29.46
C GLN A 336 13.70 -2.23 -29.54
N ASP A 337 13.37 -2.96 -30.62
CA ASP A 337 13.91 -4.27 -30.98
C ASP A 337 13.87 -5.30 -29.83
N LEU A 338 12.73 -5.39 -29.14
CA LEU A 338 12.56 -6.37 -28.07
C LEU A 338 12.53 -7.79 -28.65
N ASN A 339 13.39 -8.65 -28.12
CA ASN A 339 13.48 -10.05 -28.49
C ASN A 339 13.54 -10.90 -27.23
N PHE A 340 12.48 -11.66 -26.94
CA PHE A 340 12.44 -12.61 -25.83
C PHE A 340 11.42 -13.71 -26.06
N ASN A 341 11.60 -14.84 -25.37
CA ASN A 341 10.67 -15.94 -25.33
C ASN A 341 10.21 -16.17 -23.90
N VAL A 342 8.95 -16.53 -23.75
CA VAL A 342 8.39 -16.98 -22.45
C VAL A 342 8.31 -18.50 -22.47
N GLU A 343 8.90 -19.14 -21.48
CA GLU A 343 8.95 -20.59 -21.33
C GLU A 343 7.91 -21.06 -20.28
N LYS A 344 7.71 -22.38 -20.21
CA LYS A 344 6.79 -22.96 -19.24
C LYS A 344 7.27 -22.64 -17.82
N ASP A 345 6.33 -22.33 -16.92
CA ASP A 345 6.54 -21.96 -15.53
C ASP A 345 7.25 -20.61 -15.30
N ASP A 346 7.51 -19.82 -16.34
CA ASP A 346 8.02 -18.46 -16.21
C ASP A 346 6.98 -17.58 -15.50
N LYS A 347 7.44 -16.90 -14.45
CA LYS A 347 6.75 -15.81 -13.77
C LYS A 347 7.60 -14.56 -13.91
N ILE A 348 7.32 -13.78 -14.95
CA ILE A 348 8.17 -12.68 -15.38
C ILE A 348 7.65 -11.36 -14.85
N VAL A 349 8.47 -10.64 -14.11
CA VAL A 349 8.21 -9.22 -13.85
C VAL A 349 8.86 -8.37 -14.94
N PHE A 350 8.06 -7.44 -15.46
CA PHE A 350 8.54 -6.39 -16.37
C PHE A 350 8.71 -5.10 -15.58
N ILE A 351 9.88 -4.48 -15.72
CA ILE A 351 10.21 -3.20 -15.10
C ILE A 351 10.72 -2.21 -16.15
N SER A 352 10.58 -0.92 -15.92
CA SER A 352 11.10 0.16 -16.76
C SER A 352 11.10 1.47 -15.99
N HIS A 353 12.00 2.40 -16.37
CA HIS A 353 11.96 3.79 -15.85
C HIS A 353 10.72 4.56 -16.35
N ASP A 354 10.18 4.21 -17.54
CA ASP A 354 8.92 4.76 -18.05
C ASP A 354 7.80 3.73 -17.91
N PRO A 355 6.87 3.89 -16.94
CA PRO A 355 5.78 2.94 -16.71
C PRO A 355 4.90 2.67 -17.94
N ARG A 356 4.84 3.62 -18.90
CA ARG A 356 4.08 3.46 -20.15
C ARG A 356 4.62 2.32 -21.01
N ALA A 357 5.92 1.99 -20.87
CA ALA A 357 6.53 0.89 -21.63
C ALA A 357 5.90 -0.46 -21.27
N MET A 358 5.67 -0.71 -19.99
CA MET A 358 5.05 -1.95 -19.50
C MET A 358 3.60 -2.06 -19.94
N THR A 359 2.81 -1.00 -19.75
CA THR A 359 1.42 -0.94 -20.20
C THR A 359 1.30 -1.15 -21.71
N ALA A 360 2.15 -0.49 -22.52
CA ALA A 360 2.16 -0.64 -23.97
C ALA A 360 2.50 -2.08 -24.39
N LEU A 361 3.50 -2.71 -23.75
CA LEU A 361 3.84 -4.10 -24.01
C LEU A 361 2.64 -5.03 -23.75
N PHE A 362 1.99 -4.89 -22.57
CA PHE A 362 0.84 -5.73 -22.22
C PHE A 362 -0.35 -5.51 -23.13
N GLN A 363 -0.65 -4.29 -23.52
CA GLN A 363 -1.70 -3.98 -24.50
C GLN A 363 -1.40 -4.57 -25.88
N ILE A 364 -0.15 -4.52 -26.33
CA ILE A 364 0.26 -5.10 -27.62
C ILE A 364 0.09 -6.62 -27.58
N ILE A 365 0.66 -7.32 -26.60
CA ILE A 365 0.59 -8.80 -26.54
C ILE A 365 -0.82 -9.31 -26.26
N ASN A 366 -1.70 -8.47 -25.68
CA ASN A 366 -3.13 -8.77 -25.52
C ASN A 366 -3.98 -8.36 -26.74
N GLY A 367 -3.37 -7.74 -27.77
CA GLY A 367 -4.05 -7.35 -29.00
C GLY A 367 -4.90 -6.09 -28.91
N GLU A 368 -4.80 -5.33 -27.81
CA GLU A 368 -5.53 -4.06 -27.61
C GLU A 368 -4.84 -2.88 -28.33
N GLU A 369 -3.53 -2.95 -28.54
CA GLU A 369 -2.74 -1.95 -29.24
C GLU A 369 -1.83 -2.56 -30.30
N LYS A 370 -1.42 -1.76 -31.29
CA LYS A 370 -0.48 -2.19 -32.35
C LYS A 370 0.93 -1.74 -32.04
N ALA A 371 1.89 -2.63 -32.27
CA ALA A 371 3.31 -2.28 -32.29
C ALA A 371 3.64 -1.42 -33.52
N ASP A 372 4.68 -0.59 -33.39
CA ASP A 372 5.20 0.18 -34.52
C ASP A 372 6.03 -0.72 -35.49
N ALA A 373 6.73 -1.72 -34.92
CA ALA A 373 7.45 -2.75 -35.66
C ALA A 373 7.53 -4.04 -34.82
N GLY A 374 7.90 -5.14 -35.49
CA GLY A 374 8.05 -6.46 -34.90
C GLY A 374 6.74 -7.26 -34.82
N THR A 375 6.84 -8.44 -34.24
CA THR A 375 5.72 -9.40 -34.15
C THR A 375 5.78 -10.15 -32.83
N TYR A 376 4.62 -10.66 -32.40
CA TYR A 376 4.53 -11.60 -31.30
C TYR A 376 3.62 -12.77 -31.66
N GLN A 377 3.84 -13.90 -31.01
CA GLN A 377 3.06 -15.11 -31.28
C GLN A 377 2.84 -15.90 -30.00
N TRP A 378 1.55 -16.08 -29.64
CA TRP A 378 1.15 -16.97 -28.54
C TRP A 378 1.18 -18.43 -28.96
N GLY A 379 1.54 -19.30 -28.04
CA GLY A 379 1.43 -20.75 -28.22
C GLY A 379 -0.03 -21.20 -28.38
N GLN A 380 -0.27 -22.26 -29.17
CA GLN A 380 -1.63 -22.74 -29.49
C GLN A 380 -2.44 -23.21 -28.25
N THR A 381 -1.76 -23.58 -27.17
CA THR A 381 -2.40 -24.07 -25.93
C THR A 381 -2.64 -22.99 -24.91
N ILE A 382 -2.25 -21.74 -25.21
CA ILE A 382 -2.27 -20.65 -24.24
C ILE A 382 -3.62 -19.95 -24.27
N THR A 383 -4.16 -19.75 -23.08
CA THR A 383 -5.33 -18.91 -22.80
C THR A 383 -4.92 -17.82 -21.83
N THR A 384 -5.14 -16.58 -22.22
CA THR A 384 -4.71 -15.41 -21.46
C THR A 384 -5.86 -14.76 -20.70
N THR A 385 -5.56 -14.16 -19.55
CA THR A 385 -6.42 -13.20 -18.90
C THR A 385 -5.60 -11.97 -18.55
N TYR A 386 -6.21 -10.78 -18.69
CA TYR A 386 -5.50 -9.51 -18.54
C TYR A 386 -6.18 -8.56 -17.55
N LEU A 387 -5.39 -8.06 -16.62
CA LEU A 387 -5.72 -6.97 -15.71
C LEU A 387 -5.02 -5.69 -16.21
N PRO A 388 -5.73 -4.75 -16.85
CA PRO A 388 -5.14 -3.50 -17.30
C PRO A 388 -4.95 -2.52 -16.15
N LEU A 389 -3.99 -1.59 -16.30
CA LEU A 389 -3.77 -0.47 -15.38
C LEU A 389 -5.02 0.42 -15.28
N ASP A 390 -5.59 0.84 -16.43
CA ASP A 390 -6.87 1.52 -16.48
C ASP A 390 -8.00 0.53 -16.78
N ASN A 391 -8.81 0.29 -15.76
CA ASN A 391 -9.96 -0.62 -15.85
C ASN A 391 -11.29 0.12 -15.99
N SER A 392 -11.30 1.44 -16.14
CA SER A 392 -12.50 2.30 -16.19
C SER A 392 -13.51 1.88 -17.26
N LYS A 393 -13.01 1.40 -18.42
CA LYS A 393 -13.85 0.91 -19.52
C LYS A 393 -14.83 -0.22 -19.14
N TYR A 394 -14.49 -1.00 -18.11
CA TYR A 394 -15.34 -2.12 -17.64
C TYR A 394 -16.46 -1.68 -16.70
N PHE A 395 -16.40 -0.45 -16.17
CA PHE A 395 -17.30 0.05 -15.14
C PHE A 395 -18.19 1.21 -15.59
N ASN A 396 -18.22 1.51 -16.89
CA ASN A 396 -19.03 2.57 -17.50
C ASN A 396 -20.47 2.10 -17.80
N SER A 397 -21.11 1.39 -16.86
CA SER A 397 -22.48 0.89 -17.02
C SER A 397 -23.29 1.05 -15.74
N ASP A 398 -24.60 0.97 -15.84
CA ASP A 398 -25.53 1.01 -14.72
C ASP A 398 -25.86 -0.37 -14.14
N TYR A 399 -25.13 -1.41 -14.56
CA TYR A 399 -25.31 -2.75 -14.01
C TYR A 399 -24.97 -2.80 -12.52
N ASN A 400 -25.68 -3.67 -11.77
CA ASN A 400 -25.22 -4.08 -10.45
C ASN A 400 -24.08 -5.12 -10.58
N LEU A 401 -23.44 -5.48 -9.47
CA LEU A 401 -22.29 -6.39 -9.50
C LEU A 401 -22.63 -7.77 -10.08
N ILE A 402 -23.81 -8.29 -9.82
CA ILE A 402 -24.24 -9.61 -10.28
C ILE A 402 -24.40 -9.59 -11.80
N ASP A 403 -25.17 -8.62 -12.33
CA ASP A 403 -25.39 -8.47 -13.76
C ASP A 403 -24.09 -8.15 -14.50
N TRP A 404 -23.21 -7.38 -13.88
CA TRP A 404 -21.89 -7.09 -14.44
C TRP A 404 -21.04 -8.35 -14.55
N LEU A 405 -20.95 -9.17 -13.49
CA LEU A 405 -20.12 -10.38 -13.50
C LEU A 405 -20.70 -11.44 -14.44
N SER A 406 -22.04 -11.50 -14.59
CA SER A 406 -22.73 -12.45 -15.49
C SER A 406 -22.30 -12.32 -16.94
N GLN A 407 -21.86 -11.12 -17.39
CA GLN A 407 -21.39 -10.90 -18.76
C GLN A 407 -20.10 -11.65 -19.09
N PHE A 408 -19.32 -12.02 -18.06
CA PHE A 408 -18.03 -12.69 -18.18
C PHE A 408 -18.07 -14.16 -17.74
N SER A 409 -19.20 -14.62 -17.24
CA SER A 409 -19.35 -15.97 -16.70
C SER A 409 -20.04 -16.90 -17.70
N PRO A 410 -19.54 -18.12 -17.92
CA PRO A 410 -20.26 -19.13 -18.67
C PRO A 410 -21.51 -19.63 -17.93
N ASP A 411 -21.51 -19.56 -16.59
CA ASP A 411 -22.65 -19.87 -15.74
C ASP A 411 -23.29 -18.57 -15.23
N THR A 412 -24.50 -18.30 -15.67
CA THR A 412 -25.29 -17.10 -15.29
C THR A 412 -26.20 -17.34 -14.08
N ASN A 413 -26.06 -18.48 -13.40
CA ASN A 413 -26.83 -18.77 -12.19
C ASN A 413 -26.51 -17.76 -11.09
N GLU A 414 -27.53 -17.07 -10.61
CA GLU A 414 -27.40 -16.01 -9.60
C GLU A 414 -26.75 -16.51 -8.30
N VAL A 415 -27.04 -17.75 -7.88
CA VAL A 415 -26.45 -18.35 -6.68
C VAL A 415 -24.96 -18.55 -6.85
N PHE A 416 -24.51 -19.01 -8.02
CA PHE A 416 -23.11 -19.16 -8.38
C PHE A 416 -22.40 -17.82 -8.35
N LEU A 417 -22.95 -16.80 -9.02
CA LEU A 417 -22.36 -15.45 -9.09
C LEU A 417 -22.29 -14.77 -7.72
N LYS A 418 -23.35 -14.89 -6.90
CA LYS A 418 -23.36 -14.38 -5.52
C LYS A 418 -22.30 -15.08 -4.64
N GLY A 419 -22.16 -16.40 -4.77
CA GLY A 419 -21.13 -17.17 -4.06
C GLY A 419 -19.73 -16.75 -4.49
N PHE A 420 -19.56 -16.44 -5.76
CA PHE A 420 -18.29 -15.99 -6.32
C PHE A 420 -17.90 -14.59 -5.82
N LEU A 421 -18.83 -13.64 -5.90
CA LEU A 421 -18.65 -12.29 -5.35
C LEU A 421 -18.49 -12.32 -3.82
N GLY A 422 -19.17 -13.23 -3.13
CA GLY A 422 -19.02 -13.44 -1.68
C GLY A 422 -17.59 -13.83 -1.28
N ARG A 423 -16.92 -14.69 -2.08
CA ARG A 423 -15.50 -14.99 -1.88
C ARG A 423 -14.61 -13.76 -2.02
N MET A 424 -15.01 -12.80 -2.87
CA MET A 424 -14.33 -11.52 -3.04
C MET A 424 -14.80 -10.44 -2.06
N LEU A 425 -15.46 -10.86 -0.96
CA LEU A 425 -15.88 -10.03 0.18
C LEU A 425 -17.03 -9.07 -0.14
N PHE A 426 -17.77 -9.28 -1.23
CA PHE A 426 -19.00 -8.55 -1.48
C PHE A 426 -20.18 -9.26 -0.81
N SER A 427 -20.98 -8.53 -0.05
CA SER A 427 -22.09 -9.12 0.71
C SER A 427 -23.32 -8.20 0.77
N GLY A 428 -24.51 -8.80 0.94
CA GLY A 428 -25.76 -8.09 1.19
C GLY A 428 -26.09 -7.04 0.13
N GLU A 429 -26.27 -5.80 0.58
CA GLU A 429 -26.62 -4.66 -0.28
C GLU A 429 -25.50 -4.24 -1.24
N GLU A 430 -24.26 -4.61 -0.95
CA GLU A 430 -23.12 -4.29 -1.82
C GLU A 430 -23.27 -4.94 -3.20
N LEU A 431 -23.86 -6.13 -3.27
CA LEU A 431 -24.10 -6.84 -4.53
C LEU A 431 -25.05 -6.08 -5.48
N LEU A 432 -25.87 -5.19 -4.93
CA LEU A 432 -26.85 -4.39 -5.66
C LEU A 432 -26.31 -3.00 -6.03
N LYS A 433 -25.11 -2.63 -5.59
CA LYS A 433 -24.48 -1.38 -5.99
C LYS A 433 -24.24 -1.36 -7.49
N LYS A 434 -24.43 -0.19 -8.11
CA LYS A 434 -24.01 0.05 -9.49
C LYS A 434 -22.48 0.01 -9.59
N VAL A 435 -21.98 -0.62 -10.63
CA VAL A 435 -20.51 -0.72 -10.83
C VAL A 435 -19.84 0.62 -11.07
N SER A 436 -20.58 1.62 -11.54
CA SER A 436 -20.07 2.99 -11.74
C SER A 436 -19.69 3.72 -10.44
N VAL A 437 -20.30 3.35 -9.29
CA VAL A 437 -20.05 4.00 -7.99
C VAL A 437 -19.07 3.26 -7.09
N LEU A 438 -18.45 2.19 -7.58
CA LEU A 438 -17.49 1.39 -6.83
C LEU A 438 -16.19 2.16 -6.57
N SER A 439 -15.63 1.97 -5.38
CA SER A 439 -14.27 2.43 -5.05
C SER A 439 -13.20 1.71 -5.89
N GLY A 440 -11.98 2.26 -5.94
CA GLY A 440 -10.86 1.64 -6.66
C GLY A 440 -10.58 0.20 -6.22
N GLY A 441 -10.56 -0.08 -4.91
CA GLY A 441 -10.37 -1.42 -4.38
C GLY A 441 -11.53 -2.38 -4.68
N GLU A 442 -12.79 -1.90 -4.65
CA GLU A 442 -13.96 -2.69 -5.07
C GLU A 442 -13.87 -3.04 -6.56
N LYS A 443 -13.52 -2.07 -7.43
CA LYS A 443 -13.30 -2.31 -8.86
C LYS A 443 -12.21 -3.35 -9.10
N MET A 444 -11.10 -3.25 -8.37
CA MET A 444 -9.98 -4.20 -8.48
C MET A 444 -10.42 -5.61 -8.09
N ARG A 445 -11.15 -5.80 -6.98
CA ARG A 445 -11.71 -7.10 -6.60
C ARG A 445 -12.70 -7.64 -7.64
N CYS A 446 -13.52 -6.80 -8.29
CA CYS A 446 -14.37 -7.20 -9.41
C CYS A 446 -13.54 -7.68 -10.60
N MET A 447 -12.48 -6.97 -10.97
CA MET A 447 -11.58 -7.38 -12.06
C MET A 447 -10.91 -8.73 -11.78
N ILE A 448 -10.43 -8.95 -10.56
CA ILE A 448 -9.87 -10.25 -10.13
C ILE A 448 -10.96 -11.34 -10.24
N SER A 449 -12.20 -11.06 -9.83
CA SER A 449 -13.32 -11.99 -9.99
C SER A 449 -13.54 -12.39 -11.46
N ARG A 450 -13.54 -11.40 -12.36
CA ARG A 450 -13.62 -11.63 -13.81
C ARG A 450 -12.48 -12.51 -14.31
N MET A 451 -11.26 -12.24 -13.87
CA MET A 451 -10.08 -13.03 -14.28
C MET A 451 -10.16 -14.48 -13.82
N MET A 452 -10.63 -14.72 -12.60
CA MET A 452 -10.81 -16.09 -12.09
C MET A 452 -11.82 -16.92 -12.91
N LEU A 453 -12.80 -16.28 -13.55
CA LEU A 453 -13.80 -16.96 -14.39
C LEU A 453 -13.26 -17.38 -15.76
N THR A 454 -12.09 -16.92 -16.18
CA THR A 454 -11.53 -17.25 -17.50
C THR A 454 -10.78 -18.57 -17.53
N ASP A 455 -10.49 -19.17 -16.36
CA ASP A 455 -9.68 -20.40 -16.21
C ASP A 455 -8.40 -20.39 -17.07
N ALA A 456 -7.78 -19.21 -17.19
CA ALA A 456 -6.61 -18.99 -18.04
C ALA A 456 -5.35 -19.66 -17.47
N ASN A 457 -4.45 -20.10 -18.37
CA ASN A 457 -3.16 -20.67 -17.98
C ASN A 457 -1.98 -19.69 -18.12
N CYS A 458 -2.25 -18.46 -18.58
CA CYS A 458 -1.30 -17.36 -18.57
C CYS A 458 -2.01 -16.08 -18.08
N ILE A 459 -1.49 -15.50 -17.00
CA ILE A 459 -2.05 -14.32 -16.33
C ILE A 459 -1.18 -13.11 -16.65
N ILE A 460 -1.79 -12.03 -17.15
CA ILE A 460 -1.12 -10.76 -17.44
C ILE A 460 -1.66 -9.71 -16.47
N LEU A 461 -0.75 -9.03 -15.74
CA LEU A 461 -1.11 -8.09 -14.69
C LEU A 461 -0.33 -6.77 -14.83
N ASP A 462 -1.04 -5.68 -15.02
CA ASP A 462 -0.45 -4.35 -15.03
C ASP A 462 -0.69 -3.65 -13.68
N THR A 463 0.36 -3.60 -12.84
CA THR A 463 0.35 -3.03 -11.47
C THR A 463 -0.84 -3.48 -10.61
N PRO A 464 -0.98 -4.78 -10.35
CA PRO A 464 -2.18 -5.37 -9.75
C PRO A 464 -2.38 -5.01 -8.28
N THR A 465 -1.36 -4.53 -7.59
CA THR A 465 -1.39 -4.19 -6.15
C THR A 465 -2.00 -2.82 -5.88
N ASN A 466 -2.12 -1.97 -6.91
CA ASN A 466 -2.73 -0.65 -6.77
C ASN A 466 -4.18 -0.75 -6.26
N HIS A 467 -4.52 0.07 -5.27
CA HIS A 467 -5.84 0.15 -4.63
C HIS A 467 -6.30 -1.09 -3.85
N LEU A 468 -5.48 -2.13 -3.72
CA LEU A 468 -5.76 -3.26 -2.84
C LEU A 468 -5.32 -2.97 -1.41
N ASP A 469 -6.04 -3.52 -0.43
CA ASP A 469 -5.61 -3.52 0.96
C ASP A 469 -4.59 -4.65 1.21
N LEU A 470 -3.87 -4.54 2.33
CA LEU A 470 -2.83 -5.51 2.72
C LEU A 470 -3.35 -6.95 2.70
N GLU A 471 -4.57 -7.18 3.15
CA GLU A 471 -5.20 -8.50 3.19
C GLU A 471 -5.47 -9.03 1.78
N SER A 472 -5.93 -8.18 0.87
CA SER A 472 -6.16 -8.54 -0.54
C SER A 472 -4.84 -8.78 -1.28
N ILE A 473 -3.83 -7.94 -1.07
CA ILE A 473 -2.48 -8.13 -1.63
C ILE A 473 -1.91 -9.47 -1.15
N GLN A 474 -2.01 -9.77 0.16
CA GLN A 474 -1.52 -11.03 0.72
C GLN A 474 -2.21 -12.26 0.12
N ALA A 475 -3.54 -12.24 0.01
CA ALA A 475 -4.32 -13.33 -0.57
C ALA A 475 -3.96 -13.52 -2.06
N PHE A 476 -3.78 -12.42 -2.79
CA PHE A 476 -3.41 -12.44 -4.20
C PHE A 476 -2.00 -12.98 -4.40
N ASN A 477 -1.04 -12.49 -3.63
CA ASN A 477 0.34 -12.93 -3.65
C ASN A 477 0.46 -14.45 -3.40
N ASN A 478 -0.16 -14.96 -2.33
CA ASN A 478 -0.16 -16.39 -1.99
C ASN A 478 -0.74 -17.25 -3.14
N THR A 479 -1.78 -16.74 -3.80
CA THR A 479 -2.40 -17.45 -4.92
C THR A 479 -1.49 -17.49 -6.13
N LEU A 480 -0.82 -16.38 -6.47
CA LEU A 480 0.09 -16.31 -7.61
C LEU A 480 1.38 -17.13 -7.38
N GLN A 481 1.88 -17.18 -6.16
CA GLN A 481 3.00 -18.08 -5.82
C GLN A 481 2.68 -19.54 -6.10
N SER A 482 1.46 -19.98 -5.77
CA SER A 482 1.01 -21.37 -5.96
C SER A 482 0.44 -21.65 -7.35
N PHE A 483 0.26 -20.65 -8.19
CA PHE A 483 -0.29 -20.82 -9.54
C PHE A 483 0.61 -21.64 -10.44
N LYS A 484 0.03 -22.66 -11.10
CA LYS A 484 0.74 -23.61 -12.00
C LYS A 484 0.64 -23.20 -13.46
N GLY A 485 0.77 -21.93 -13.76
CA GLY A 485 0.77 -21.38 -15.10
C GLY A 485 1.77 -20.25 -15.19
N ASN A 486 1.77 -19.57 -16.33
CA ASN A 486 2.66 -18.44 -16.56
C ASN A 486 2.06 -17.14 -16.04
N ILE A 487 2.91 -16.26 -15.54
CA ILE A 487 2.54 -14.93 -15.08
C ILE A 487 3.46 -13.90 -15.74
N LEU A 488 2.86 -12.90 -16.36
CA LEU A 488 3.55 -11.74 -16.90
C LEU A 488 3.01 -10.53 -16.16
N PHE A 489 3.85 -9.80 -15.44
CA PHE A 489 3.33 -8.71 -14.60
C PHE A 489 4.29 -7.53 -14.47
N SER A 490 3.73 -6.39 -14.10
CA SER A 490 4.46 -5.23 -13.60
C SER A 490 3.98 -4.94 -12.17
N SER A 491 4.86 -4.44 -11.33
CA SER A 491 4.51 -4.00 -9.97
C SER A 491 5.52 -3.00 -9.45
N HIS A 492 5.10 -2.17 -8.51
CA HIS A 492 5.98 -1.34 -7.67
C HIS A 492 6.10 -1.92 -6.25
N ASP A 493 5.35 -2.97 -5.93
CA ASP A 493 5.40 -3.66 -4.65
C ASP A 493 6.59 -4.63 -4.65
N HIS A 494 7.61 -4.27 -3.89
CA HIS A 494 8.87 -5.01 -3.78
C HIS A 494 8.65 -6.46 -3.34
N GLU A 495 7.90 -6.69 -2.28
CA GLU A 495 7.61 -8.01 -1.74
C GLU A 495 6.81 -8.88 -2.72
N PHE A 496 5.89 -8.24 -3.49
CA PHE A 496 5.14 -8.94 -4.52
C PHE A 496 6.06 -9.40 -5.66
N ILE A 497 7.01 -8.56 -6.09
CA ILE A 497 8.01 -8.93 -7.10
C ILE A 497 8.89 -10.05 -6.57
N GLN A 498 9.52 -9.87 -5.40
CA GLN A 498 10.46 -10.80 -4.79
C GLN A 498 9.88 -12.19 -4.60
N THR A 499 8.59 -12.29 -4.25
CA THR A 499 7.96 -13.57 -3.91
C THR A 499 7.27 -14.26 -5.09
N VAL A 500 6.90 -13.54 -6.13
CA VAL A 500 6.19 -14.10 -7.30
C VAL A 500 7.12 -14.31 -8.49
N ALA A 501 8.03 -13.37 -8.79
CA ALA A 501 8.87 -13.44 -9.98
C ALA A 501 9.99 -14.49 -9.84
N ASN A 502 10.25 -15.22 -10.93
CA ASN A 502 11.46 -16.05 -11.08
C ASN A 502 12.35 -15.56 -12.21
N ARG A 503 11.92 -14.54 -12.97
CA ARG A 503 12.65 -13.90 -14.05
C ARG A 503 12.30 -12.44 -14.15
N ILE A 504 13.28 -11.60 -14.45
CA ILE A 504 13.14 -10.15 -14.53
C ILE A 504 13.52 -9.69 -15.92
N ILE A 505 12.65 -8.92 -16.57
CA ILE A 505 12.90 -8.29 -17.86
C ILE A 505 12.72 -6.77 -17.69
N GLU A 506 13.82 -6.03 -17.80
CA GLU A 506 13.79 -4.57 -17.80
C GLU A 506 13.74 -4.04 -19.23
N LEU A 507 12.67 -3.27 -19.51
CA LEU A 507 12.44 -2.63 -20.80
C LEU A 507 13.18 -1.29 -20.83
N THR A 508 14.03 -1.12 -21.83
CA THR A 508 14.80 0.12 -22.02
C THR A 508 14.57 0.69 -23.42
N PRO A 509 14.85 1.97 -23.67
CA PRO A 509 14.75 2.56 -25.00
C PRO A 509 15.61 1.85 -26.07
N ASN A 510 16.72 1.23 -25.67
CA ASN A 510 17.70 0.63 -26.58
C ASN A 510 17.82 -0.89 -26.44
N GLY A 511 16.82 -1.59 -25.89
CA GLY A 511 16.80 -3.04 -25.77
C GLY A 511 16.21 -3.55 -24.46
N ILE A 512 16.67 -4.71 -23.99
CA ILE A 512 16.22 -5.34 -22.75
C ILE A 512 17.37 -5.79 -21.87
N ILE A 513 17.14 -5.83 -20.57
CA ILE A 513 17.96 -6.58 -19.61
C ILE A 513 17.11 -7.76 -19.15
N ASP A 514 17.55 -8.98 -19.44
CA ASP A 514 16.83 -10.22 -19.12
C ASP A 514 17.67 -11.06 -18.16
N ARG A 515 17.15 -11.35 -16.97
CA ARG A 515 17.85 -12.07 -15.90
C ARG A 515 16.92 -13.03 -15.16
N ILE A 516 17.45 -14.24 -14.89
CA ILE A 516 16.83 -15.24 -14.04
C ILE A 516 17.54 -15.16 -12.69
N MET A 517 17.00 -14.36 -11.79
CA MET A 517 17.53 -14.14 -10.43
C MET A 517 16.42 -13.56 -9.56
N GLU A 518 16.66 -13.54 -8.26
CA GLU A 518 15.78 -12.88 -7.29
C GLU A 518 15.88 -11.35 -7.43
N TYR A 519 14.84 -10.64 -7.03
CA TYR A 519 14.75 -9.21 -7.26
C TYR A 519 15.76 -8.41 -6.44
N ASP A 520 16.03 -8.82 -5.18
CA ASP A 520 17.03 -8.19 -4.32
C ASP A 520 18.44 -8.29 -4.92
N ASP A 521 18.76 -9.45 -5.51
CA ASP A 521 20.04 -9.63 -6.20
C ASP A 521 20.11 -8.75 -7.47
N TYR A 522 18.99 -8.63 -8.19
CA TYR A 522 18.92 -7.84 -9.42
C TYR A 522 19.19 -6.35 -9.19
N ILE A 523 18.62 -5.76 -8.15
CA ILE A 523 18.81 -4.32 -7.86
C ILE A 523 20.21 -3.99 -7.38
N THR A 524 20.92 -4.96 -6.80
CA THR A 524 22.28 -4.78 -6.26
C THR A 524 23.38 -5.27 -7.21
N ASP A 525 23.04 -5.91 -8.32
CA ASP A 525 24.01 -6.48 -9.27
C ASP A 525 24.76 -5.38 -10.05
N PRO A 526 26.11 -5.28 -9.90
CA PRO A 526 26.92 -4.30 -10.64
C PRO A 526 26.83 -4.45 -12.17
N MET A 527 26.66 -5.67 -12.68
CA MET A 527 26.52 -5.93 -14.12
C MET A 527 25.19 -5.38 -14.67
N VAL A 528 24.12 -5.46 -13.87
CA VAL A 528 22.83 -4.86 -14.21
C VAL A 528 22.95 -3.34 -14.24
N ALA A 529 23.64 -2.75 -13.24
CA ALA A 529 23.88 -1.30 -13.18
C ALA A 529 24.64 -0.80 -14.43
N GLU A 530 25.71 -1.51 -14.86
CA GLU A 530 26.46 -1.18 -16.06
C GLU A 530 25.60 -1.27 -17.35
N LEU A 531 24.75 -2.31 -17.45
CA LEU A 531 23.85 -2.47 -18.59
C LEU A 531 22.79 -1.37 -18.64
N ARG A 532 22.24 -0.97 -17.49
CA ARG A 532 21.31 0.17 -17.38
C ARG A 532 21.96 1.44 -17.93
N GLU A 533 23.14 1.76 -17.44
CA GLU A 533 23.86 2.95 -17.91
C GLU A 533 24.05 3.00 -19.42
N LYS A 534 24.27 1.83 -20.04
CA LYS A 534 24.45 1.70 -21.48
C LYS A 534 23.13 1.77 -22.27
N LEU A 535 22.06 1.16 -21.77
CA LEU A 535 20.82 0.97 -22.52
C LEU A 535 19.79 2.11 -22.31
N TYR A 536 19.96 2.93 -21.29
CA TYR A 536 19.16 4.15 -21.09
C TYR A 536 19.79 5.42 -21.71
N LYS A 537 21.06 5.36 -22.11
CA LYS A 537 21.72 6.42 -22.90
C LYS A 537 21.29 6.34 -24.36
#